data_2e160802d0c85e1be7adb6c367941cf0
#
_entry.id   2e160802d0c85e1be7adb6c367941cf0
#
_cell.length_a   1.000
_cell.length_b   1.000
_cell.length_c   1.000
_cell.angle_alpha   90.00
_cell.angle_beta   90.00
_cell.angle_gamma   90.00
#
_symmetry.space_group_name_H-M   'P 1'
#
loop_
_entity.id
_entity.type
_entity.pdbx_description
1 polymer ?
#
loop_
_entity_poly.entity_id
_entity_poly.type
_entity_poly.pdbx_seq_one_letter_code
_entity_poly.pdbx_strand_id
1 'polypeptide(L)' 'MTIEQMTVRRDALLEARWRGVRTVDIDGRRITYATDAEMAAAIADLERRIADASAGARRRIVRTAASKGL' A
#
# COMPACT_ATOMS: atom_id res chain seq x y z
N MET A 1 3.50 -8.71 6.14
CA MET A 1 4.10 -7.70 5.23
C MET A 1 4.22 -6.38 5.97
N THR A 2 5.38 -5.76 5.90
CA THR A 2 5.61 -4.48 6.56
C THR A 2 4.98 -3.33 5.77
N ILE A 3 4.81 -2.18 6.43
CA ILE A 3 4.34 -0.97 5.75
C ILE A 3 5.27 -0.60 4.59
N GLU A 4 6.58 -0.72 4.83
CA GLU A 4 7.57 -0.43 3.78
C GLU A 4 7.39 -1.33 2.57
N GLN A 5 7.22 -2.62 2.80
CA GLN A 5 7.01 -3.58 1.71
C GLN A 5 5.73 -3.29 0.95
N MET A 6 4.66 -2.96 1.67
CA MET A 6 3.39 -2.61 1.04
C MET A 6 3.51 -1.33 0.21
N THR A 7 4.24 -0.35 0.73
CA THR A 7 4.44 0.92 0.02
C THR A 7 5.25 0.70 -1.27
N VAL A 8 6.31 -0.08 -1.20
CA VAL A 8 7.12 -0.40 -2.37
C VAL A 8 6.28 -1.10 -3.44
N ARG A 9 5.47 -2.05 -3.00
CA ARG A 9 4.60 -2.79 -3.93
C ARG A 9 3.55 -1.89 -4.56
N ARG A 10 2.93 -1.03 -3.76
CA ARG A 10 1.96 -0.06 -4.27
C ARG A 10 2.58 0.87 -5.30
N ASP A 11 3.75 1.40 -4.98
CA ASP A 11 4.44 2.33 -5.88
C ASP A 11 4.82 1.66 -7.20
N ALA A 12 5.26 0.41 -7.14
CA ALA A 12 5.57 -0.34 -8.35
C ALA A 12 4.33 -0.54 -9.24
N LEU A 13 3.19 -0.83 -8.61
CA LEU A 13 1.93 -0.99 -9.33
C LEU A 13 1.46 0.32 -9.94
N LEU A 14 1.56 1.42 -9.20
CA LEU A 14 1.19 2.74 -9.71
C LEU A 14 2.05 3.13 -10.91
N GLU A 15 3.35 2.89 -10.83
CA GLU A 15 4.23 3.21 -11.94
C GLU A 15 3.89 2.38 -13.17
N ALA A 16 3.63 1.10 -13.00
CA ALA A 16 3.25 0.24 -14.11
C ALA A 16 1.95 0.72 -14.75
N ARG A 17 0.99 1.14 -13.94
CA ARG A 17 -0.26 1.68 -14.43
C ARG A 17 -0.06 2.95 -15.25
N TRP A 18 0.81 3.82 -14.77
CA TRP A 18 1.16 5.04 -15.50
C TRP A 18 1.75 4.75 -16.86
N ARG A 19 2.54 3.69 -16.95
CA ARG A 19 3.16 3.27 -18.21
C ARG A 19 2.21 2.49 -19.11
N GLY A 20 1.04 2.15 -18.62
CA GLY A 20 0.11 1.30 -19.36
C GLY A 20 0.54 -0.16 -19.39
N VAL A 21 1.36 -0.58 -18.46
CA VAL A 21 1.88 -1.95 -18.37
C VAL A 21 1.15 -2.68 -17.25
N ARG A 22 0.81 -3.95 -17.48
CA ARG A 22 0.13 -4.76 -16.47
C ARG A 22 1.02 -5.78 -15.80
N THR A 23 2.31 -5.71 -16.05
CA THR A 23 3.28 -6.61 -15.45
C THR A 23 4.20 -5.82 -14.54
N VAL A 24 4.41 -6.32 -13.33
CA VAL A 24 5.32 -5.71 -12.37
C VAL A 24 6.26 -6.77 -11.83
N ASP A 25 7.50 -6.35 -11.54
CA ASP A 25 8.49 -7.21 -10.89
C ASP A 25 8.59 -6.77 -9.44
N ILE A 26 8.25 -7.66 -8.52
CA ILE A 26 8.28 -7.39 -7.09
C ILE A 26 8.99 -8.53 -6.41
N ASP A 27 10.04 -8.24 -5.67
CA ASP A 27 10.81 -9.23 -4.88
C ASP A 27 11.26 -10.42 -5.74
N GLY A 28 11.71 -10.14 -6.97
CA GLY A 28 12.15 -11.20 -7.86
C GLY A 28 11.02 -11.97 -8.50
N ARG A 29 9.78 -11.56 -8.28
CA ARG A 29 8.61 -12.18 -8.88
C ARG A 29 8.03 -11.28 -9.94
N ARG A 30 7.62 -11.89 -11.04
CA ARG A 30 6.89 -11.16 -12.08
C ARG A 30 5.42 -11.48 -11.96
N ILE A 31 4.62 -10.45 -11.72
CA ILE A 31 3.18 -10.58 -11.56
C ILE A 31 2.52 -9.87 -12.73
N THR A 32 1.64 -10.58 -13.44
CA THR A 32 0.90 -10.02 -14.56
C THR A 32 -0.58 -9.98 -14.20
N TYR A 33 -1.19 -8.81 -14.34
CA TYR A 33 -2.62 -8.63 -14.10
C TYR A 33 -3.37 -8.73 -15.43
N ALA A 34 -4.50 -9.39 -15.42
CA ALA A 34 -5.29 -9.59 -16.62
C ALA A 34 -5.89 -8.28 -17.12
N THR A 35 -6.30 -7.41 -16.21
CA THR A 35 -6.94 -6.14 -16.56
C THR A 35 -6.41 -5.00 -15.70
N ASP A 36 -6.60 -3.78 -16.18
CA ASP A 36 -6.27 -2.59 -15.40
C ASP A 36 -7.14 -2.51 -14.13
N ALA A 37 -8.37 -2.98 -14.20
CA ALA A 37 -9.27 -3.01 -13.05
C ALA A 37 -8.70 -3.90 -11.94
N GLU A 38 -8.09 -5.01 -12.28
CA GLU A 38 -7.45 -5.87 -11.29
C GLU A 38 -6.24 -5.18 -10.65
N MET A 39 -5.46 -4.46 -11.44
CA MET A 39 -4.36 -3.67 -10.90
C MET A 39 -4.88 -2.60 -9.96
N ALA A 40 -5.92 -1.90 -10.37
CA ALA A 40 -6.51 -0.85 -9.54
C ALA A 40 -7.02 -1.42 -8.22
N ALA A 41 -7.63 -2.59 -8.25
CA ALA A 41 -8.11 -3.26 -7.05
C ALA A 41 -6.96 -3.64 -6.12
N ALA A 42 -5.86 -4.13 -6.68
CA ALA A 42 -4.69 -4.48 -5.90
C ALA A 42 -4.07 -3.24 -5.25
N ILE A 43 -3.99 -2.14 -5.97
CA ILE A 43 -3.49 -0.88 -5.44
C ILE A 43 -4.38 -0.39 -4.30
N ALA A 44 -5.69 -0.41 -4.51
CA ALA A 44 -6.64 0.03 -3.48
C ALA A 44 -6.54 -0.83 -2.22
N ASP A 45 -6.38 -2.13 -2.37
CA ASP A 45 -6.20 -3.03 -1.23
C ASP A 45 -4.93 -2.71 -0.46
N LEU A 46 -3.83 -2.47 -1.16
CA LEU A 46 -2.57 -2.11 -0.53
C LEU A 46 -2.67 -0.77 0.19
N GLU A 47 -3.30 0.20 -0.44
CA GLU A 47 -3.48 1.52 0.17
C GLU A 47 -4.32 1.43 1.45
N ARG A 48 -5.35 0.60 1.43
CA ARG A 48 -6.16 0.37 2.61
C ARG A 48 -5.36 -0.29 3.73
N ARG A 49 -4.54 -1.28 3.40
CA ARG A 49 -3.69 -1.96 4.39
C ARG A 49 -2.64 -1.02 4.97
N ILE A 50 -2.06 -0.17 4.13
CA ILE A 50 -1.09 0.83 4.58
C ILE A 50 -1.78 1.82 5.52
N ALA A 51 -2.95 2.30 5.15
CA ALA A 51 -3.70 3.23 5.97
C ALA A 51 -4.07 2.63 7.31
N ASP A 52 -4.53 1.37 7.32
CA ASP A 52 -4.89 0.69 8.56
C ASP A 52 -3.67 0.51 9.47
N ALA A 53 -2.55 0.11 8.91
CA ALA A 53 -1.33 -0.06 9.69
C ALA A 53 -0.82 1.27 10.24
N SER A 54 -0.87 2.32 9.42
CA SER A 54 -0.48 3.66 9.85
C SER A 54 -1.43 4.23 10.87
N ALA A 55 -2.72 4.02 10.68
CA ALA A 55 -3.74 4.49 11.63
C ALA A 55 -3.59 3.80 12.98
N GLY A 56 -3.26 2.51 12.99
CA GLY A 56 -3.00 1.80 14.22
C GLY A 56 -1.85 2.39 15.00
N ALA A 57 -0.73 2.67 14.33
CA ALA A 57 0.43 3.30 14.95
C ALA A 57 0.10 4.72 15.39
N ARG A 58 -0.59 5.45 14.53
CA ARG A 58 -1.00 6.82 14.82
C ARG A 58 -1.96 6.89 16.00
N ARG A 59 -2.85 5.92 16.09
CA ARG A 59 -3.82 5.85 17.17
C ARG A 59 -3.12 5.72 18.51
N ARG A 60 -2.06 4.94 18.58
CA ARG A 60 -1.27 4.79 19.81
C ARG A 60 -0.65 6.12 20.21
N ILE A 61 -0.09 6.85 19.28
CA ILE A 61 0.54 8.14 19.52
C ILE A 61 -0.51 9.15 19.98
N VAL A 62 -1.63 9.20 19.29
CA VAL A 62 -2.72 10.12 19.62
C VAL A 62 -3.27 9.85 21.00
N ARG A 63 -3.42 8.57 21.34
CA ARG A 63 -3.92 8.21 22.67
C ARG A 63 -3.00 8.73 23.76
N THR A 64 -1.70 8.57 23.59
CA THR A 64 -0.71 9.07 24.53
C THR A 64 -0.79 10.59 24.64
N ALA A 65 -0.87 11.26 23.51
CA ALA A 65 -0.96 12.71 23.48
C ALA A 65 -2.25 13.20 24.12
N ALA A 66 -3.37 12.52 23.86
CA ALA A 66 -4.64 12.88 24.44
C ALA A 66 -4.60 12.75 25.97
N SER A 67 -3.99 11.70 26.46
CA SER A 67 -3.81 11.53 27.90
C SER A 67 -3.07 12.69 28.53
N LYS A 68 -2.06 13.16 27.83
CA LYS A 68 -1.28 14.30 28.33
C LYS A 68 -2.01 15.61 28.18
N GLY A 69 -2.75 15.76 27.09
CA GLY A 69 -3.43 16.99 26.78
C GLY A 69 -4.61 17.27 27.69
N LEU A 70 -5.11 16.25 28.29
CA LEU A 70 -6.25 16.39 29.18
C LEU A 70 -5.79 16.47 30.64
#